data_ebd11dcf1d9b9f368f40dfb17a471fdb
#
_entry.id   ebd11dcf1d9b9f368f40dfb17a471fdb
#
_cell.length_a   1.000
_cell.length_b   1.000
_cell.length_c   1.000
_cell.angle_alpha   90.00
_cell.angle_beta   90.00
_cell.angle_gamma   90.00
#
_symmetry.space_group_name_H-M   'P 1'
#
loop_
_entity.id
_entity.type
_entity.pdbx_description
1 polymer ?
#
loop_
_entity_poly.entity_id
_entity_poly.type
_entity_poly.pdbx_seq_one_letter_code
_entity_poly.pdbx_strand_id
1 'polypeptide(L)'
;MRISSYENGVTTGEKQEDYKTIFLTTFRYLWPNELVLRTRIVTALFCLLLAKLFTVLTPLLLMSLVDELNLLVKVENRDNFVIWGVLGLALGYGAARFSSNAFVQIRDFLFVNVAQNGLKNLSLHAFEHMHCLPLSFHLSRQTGYISKVIDRGVRGIEFL
;
A
#
# COMPACT_ATOMS: atom_id res chain seq x y z
N MET A 1 -52.95 -17.84 -9.60
CA MET A 1 -52.68 -17.65 -8.17
C MET A 1 -51.69 -18.69 -7.72
N ARG A 2 -50.36 -18.37 -7.72
CA ARG A 2 -49.23 -19.04 -7.07
C ARG A 2 -47.92 -18.52 -7.70
N ILE A 3 -47.57 -17.29 -7.35
CA ILE A 3 -46.23 -16.76 -7.51
C ILE A 3 -45.83 -16.33 -6.10
N SER A 4 -45.20 -17.19 -5.35
CA SER A 4 -44.61 -16.87 -4.06
C SER A 4 -43.91 -18.10 -3.52
N SER A 5 -42.66 -18.35 -3.90
CA SER A 5 -41.76 -19.29 -3.18
C SER A 5 -40.36 -19.39 -3.80
N TYR A 6 -39.77 -18.32 -4.31
CA TYR A 6 -38.34 -18.36 -4.72
C TYR A 6 -37.48 -17.24 -4.14
N GLU A 7 -37.88 -16.73 -2.98
CA GLU A 7 -37.15 -15.62 -2.36
C GLU A 7 -36.78 -15.92 -0.91
N ASN A 8 -36.14 -17.06 -0.63
CA ASN A 8 -35.44 -17.25 0.66
C ASN A 8 -34.57 -18.50 0.56
N GLY A 9 -33.28 -18.31 0.24
CA GLY A 9 -32.32 -19.43 0.29
C GLY A 9 -30.93 -19.10 -0.27
N VAL A 10 -30.57 -17.84 -0.42
CA VAL A 10 -29.16 -17.50 -0.65
C VAL A 10 -28.50 -17.39 0.72
N THR A 11 -28.01 -18.52 1.20
CA THR A 11 -27.31 -18.64 2.47
C THR A 11 -26.09 -17.73 2.48
N THR A 12 -25.95 -16.96 3.55
CA THR A 12 -24.86 -16.01 3.82
C THR A 12 -23.46 -16.67 3.76
N GLY A 13 -23.40 -18.00 3.87
CA GLY A 13 -22.18 -18.79 3.76
C GLY A 13 -21.64 -18.90 2.35
N GLU A 14 -22.50 -19.05 1.33
CA GLU A 14 -22.11 -19.20 -0.06
C GLU A 14 -21.52 -17.91 -0.65
N LYS A 15 -22.05 -16.76 -0.23
CA LYS A 15 -21.48 -15.45 -0.58
C LYS A 15 -20.09 -15.22 0.02
N GLN A 16 -19.83 -15.71 1.22
CA GLN A 16 -18.57 -15.48 1.93
C GLN A 16 -17.44 -16.37 1.37
N GLU A 17 -17.76 -17.56 0.90
CA GLU A 17 -16.82 -18.45 0.18
C GLU A 17 -16.44 -17.87 -1.19
N ASP A 18 -17.39 -17.27 -1.88
CA ASP A 18 -17.15 -16.64 -3.19
C ASP A 18 -16.18 -15.45 -3.10
N TYR A 19 -16.32 -14.59 -2.09
CA TYR A 19 -15.39 -13.44 -1.89
C TYR A 19 -13.97 -13.89 -1.55
N LYS A 20 -13.81 -14.95 -0.75
CA LYS A 20 -12.49 -15.51 -0.44
C LYS A 20 -11.83 -16.12 -1.67
N THR A 21 -12.60 -16.85 -2.46
CA THR A 21 -12.11 -17.47 -3.68
C THR A 21 -11.75 -16.43 -4.74
N ILE A 22 -12.58 -15.39 -4.90
CA ILE A 22 -12.32 -14.26 -5.78
C ILE A 22 -11.06 -13.51 -5.31
N PHE A 23 -10.94 -13.24 -4.01
CA PHE A 23 -9.79 -12.54 -3.43
C PHE A 23 -8.49 -13.34 -3.61
N LEU A 24 -8.51 -14.64 -3.31
CA LEU A 24 -7.35 -15.52 -3.48
C LEU A 24 -6.96 -15.68 -4.95
N THR A 25 -7.93 -15.78 -5.85
CA THR A 25 -7.68 -15.88 -7.28
C THR A 25 -7.11 -14.58 -7.82
N THR A 26 -7.66 -13.44 -7.41
CA THR A 26 -7.16 -12.12 -7.78
C THR A 26 -5.75 -11.88 -7.22
N PHE A 27 -5.50 -12.25 -5.96
CA PHE A 27 -4.19 -12.15 -5.35
C PHE A 27 -3.15 -13.04 -6.04
N ARG A 28 -3.52 -14.26 -6.43
CA ARG A 28 -2.65 -15.17 -7.20
C ARG A 28 -2.35 -14.62 -8.60
N TYR A 29 -3.29 -13.91 -9.21
CA TYR A 29 -3.13 -13.29 -10.52
C TYR A 29 -2.28 -12.02 -10.49
N LEU A 30 -2.35 -11.27 -9.35
CA LEU A 30 -1.52 -10.09 -9.09
C LEU A 30 -0.08 -10.46 -8.71
N TRP A 31 0.19 -11.74 -8.33
CA TRP A 31 1.54 -12.13 -7.93
C TRP A 31 2.48 -12.14 -9.14
N PRO A 32 3.46 -11.25 -9.17
CA PRO A 32 4.30 -11.11 -10.35
C PRO A 32 5.18 -12.33 -10.56
N ASN A 33 5.16 -12.87 -11.76
CA ASN A 33 6.05 -13.97 -12.17
C ASN A 33 7.49 -13.50 -12.43
N GLU A 34 7.69 -12.18 -12.55
CA GLU A 34 9.00 -11.62 -12.85
C GLU A 34 9.84 -11.43 -11.57
N LEU A 35 11.07 -11.91 -11.58
CA LEU A 35 12.03 -11.77 -10.48
C LEU A 35 12.25 -10.30 -10.08
N VAL A 36 12.24 -9.40 -11.06
CA VAL A 36 12.41 -7.95 -10.85
C VAL A 36 11.28 -7.35 -9.97
N LEU A 37 10.04 -7.80 -10.17
CA LEU A 37 8.92 -7.32 -9.35
C LEU A 37 8.98 -7.90 -7.93
N ARG A 38 9.41 -9.15 -7.78
CA ARG A 38 9.60 -9.78 -6.47
C ARG A 38 10.68 -9.06 -5.65
N THR A 39 11.80 -8.73 -6.26
CA THR A 39 12.86 -7.97 -5.57
C THR A 39 12.38 -6.59 -5.14
N ARG A 40 11.58 -5.91 -5.95
CA ARG A 40 10.98 -4.61 -5.58
C ARG A 40 10.05 -4.72 -4.38
N ILE A 41 9.21 -5.77 -4.32
CA ILE A 41 8.32 -6.01 -3.16
C ILE A 41 9.14 -6.26 -1.89
N VAL A 42 10.16 -7.12 -1.95
CA VAL A 42 11.02 -7.42 -0.80
C VAL A 42 11.75 -6.16 -0.34
N THR A 43 12.30 -5.36 -1.26
CA THR A 43 12.96 -4.09 -0.94
C THR A 43 11.98 -3.09 -0.33
N ALA A 44 10.75 -3.00 -0.83
CA ALA A 44 9.71 -2.14 -0.25
C ALA A 44 9.34 -2.55 1.18
N LEU A 45 9.21 -3.86 1.45
CA LEU A 45 8.97 -4.38 2.80
C LEU A 45 10.14 -4.07 3.74
N PHE A 46 11.37 -4.21 3.27
CA PHE A 46 12.56 -3.87 4.04
C PHE A 46 12.61 -2.37 4.38
N CYS A 47 12.33 -1.50 3.40
CA CYS A 47 12.20 -0.05 3.63
C CYS A 47 11.09 0.28 4.63
N LEU A 48 9.96 -0.44 4.59
CA LEU A 48 8.88 -0.27 5.55
C LEU A 48 9.32 -0.61 6.97
N LEU A 49 10.05 -1.71 7.16
CA LEU A 49 10.59 -2.09 8.46
C LEU A 49 11.56 -1.03 8.99
N LEU A 50 12.48 -0.55 8.16
CA LEU A 50 13.41 0.53 8.53
C LEU A 50 12.67 1.82 8.87
N ALA A 51 11.68 2.22 8.07
CA ALA A 51 10.86 3.41 8.36
C ALA A 51 10.17 3.31 9.73
N LYS A 52 9.61 2.15 10.07
CA LYS A 52 8.97 1.91 11.37
C LYS A 52 9.96 1.94 12.51
N LEU A 53 11.15 1.37 12.32
CA LEU A 53 12.21 1.40 13.32
C LEU A 53 12.66 2.83 13.63
N PHE A 54 12.88 3.66 12.62
CA PHE A 54 13.18 5.08 12.80
C PHE A 54 12.03 5.86 13.43
N THR A 55 10.78 5.52 13.09
CA THR A 55 9.60 6.15 13.70
C THR A 55 9.52 5.90 15.20
N VAL A 56 9.86 4.68 15.66
CA VAL A 56 9.90 4.33 17.09
C VAL A 56 11.09 5.00 17.78
N LEU A 57 12.21 5.13 17.08
CA LEU A 57 13.43 5.76 17.64
C LEU A 57 13.25 7.28 17.85
N THR A 58 12.45 7.94 17.02
CA THR A 58 12.23 9.38 17.05
C THR A 58 11.78 9.91 18.42
N PRO A 59 10.72 9.37 19.10
CA PRO A 59 10.30 9.86 20.41
C PRO A 59 11.33 9.58 21.51
N LEU A 60 12.11 8.51 21.39
CA LEU A 60 13.19 8.22 22.36
C LEU A 60 14.31 9.25 22.28
N LEU A 61 14.72 9.62 21.07
CA LEU A 61 15.71 10.68 20.86
C LEU A 61 15.20 12.04 21.34
N LEU A 62 13.91 12.32 21.12
CA LEU A 62 13.31 13.56 21.61
C LEU A 62 13.28 13.62 23.13
N MET A 63 12.95 12.53 23.80
CA MET A 63 12.97 12.43 25.26
C MET A 63 14.39 12.70 25.82
N SER A 64 15.39 12.02 25.26
CA SER A 64 16.79 12.24 25.64
C SER A 64 17.25 13.68 25.40
N LEU A 65 16.81 14.30 24.29
CA LEU A 65 17.12 15.69 23.97
C LEU A 65 16.52 16.67 25.00
N VAL A 66 15.26 16.42 25.38
CA VAL A 66 14.58 17.27 26.40
C VAL A 66 15.21 17.12 27.76
N ASP A 67 15.61 15.89 28.15
CA ASP A 67 16.29 15.65 29.43
C ASP A 67 17.64 16.39 29.49
N GLU A 68 18.42 16.33 28.41
CA GLU A 68 19.72 17.03 28.33
C GLU A 68 19.56 18.55 28.32
N LEU A 69 18.52 19.08 27.66
CA LEU A 69 18.17 20.51 27.71
C LEU A 69 17.78 20.98 29.12
N ASN A 70 17.03 20.17 29.87
CA ASN A 70 16.66 20.45 31.24
C ASN A 70 17.88 20.48 32.18
N LEU A 71 18.88 19.64 31.93
CA LEU A 71 20.14 19.65 32.64
C LEU A 71 20.93 20.93 32.36
N LEU A 72 20.99 21.37 31.09
CA LEU A 72 21.63 22.65 30.71
C LEU A 72 21.02 23.88 31.40
N VAL A 73 19.70 23.88 31.61
CA VAL A 73 19.01 24.99 32.26
C VAL A 73 19.29 25.05 33.77
N LYS A 74 19.52 23.88 34.39
CA LYS A 74 19.75 23.75 35.83
C LYS A 74 21.20 23.99 36.26
N VAL A 75 22.16 23.78 35.39
CA VAL A 75 23.60 23.89 35.68
C VAL A 75 24.08 25.28 35.25
N GLU A 76 24.48 26.11 36.24
CA GLU A 76 24.99 27.48 36.05
C GLU A 76 26.35 27.50 35.32
N ASN A 77 27.06 26.40 35.32
CA ASN A 77 28.35 26.23 34.64
C ASN A 77 28.13 25.54 33.29
N ARG A 78 28.20 26.29 32.20
CA ARG A 78 28.07 25.80 30.83
C ARG A 78 29.33 25.08 30.39
N ASP A 79 29.44 23.80 30.72
CA ASP A 79 30.48 22.96 30.14
C ASP A 79 30.24 22.74 28.65
N ASN A 80 31.24 23.07 27.83
CA ASN A 80 31.17 22.87 26.36
C ASN A 80 30.77 21.43 25.98
N PHE A 81 31.06 20.46 26.83
CA PHE A 81 30.71 19.03 26.61
C PHE A 81 29.20 18.81 26.56
N VAL A 82 28.43 19.48 27.44
CA VAL A 82 26.95 19.35 27.46
C VAL A 82 26.32 20.00 26.22
N ILE A 83 26.88 21.11 25.77
CA ILE A 83 26.43 21.81 24.55
C ILE A 83 26.60 20.91 23.31
N TRP A 84 27.75 20.25 23.21
CA TRP A 84 27.99 19.30 22.10
C TRP A 84 27.09 18.06 22.18
N GLY A 85 26.73 17.60 23.37
CA GLY A 85 25.77 16.52 23.62
C GLY A 85 24.38 16.87 23.08
N VAL A 86 23.86 18.04 23.47
CA VAL A 86 22.55 18.54 22.99
C VAL A 86 22.55 18.72 21.45
N LEU A 87 23.62 19.31 20.90
CA LEU A 87 23.73 19.47 19.45
C LEU A 87 23.72 18.13 18.70
N GLY A 88 24.48 17.14 19.23
CA GLY A 88 24.52 15.80 18.68
C GLY A 88 23.16 15.09 18.72
N LEU A 89 22.43 15.20 19.83
CA LEU A 89 21.08 14.65 19.97
C LEU A 89 20.08 15.34 19.06
N ALA A 90 20.16 16.67 18.91
CA ALA A 90 19.31 17.42 18.00
C ALA A 90 19.53 17.03 16.54
N LEU A 91 20.78 16.88 16.12
CA LEU A 91 21.13 16.41 14.79
C LEU A 91 20.70 14.94 14.59
N GLY A 92 20.90 14.09 15.59
CA GLY A 92 20.45 12.70 15.59
C GLY A 92 18.94 12.57 15.44
N TYR A 93 18.18 13.38 16.17
CA TYR A 93 16.72 13.45 16.05
C TYR A 93 16.29 13.91 14.64
N GLY A 94 16.90 14.97 14.12
CA GLY A 94 16.62 15.48 12.77
C GLY A 94 16.92 14.44 11.69
N ALA A 95 18.07 13.77 11.81
CA ALA A 95 18.48 12.70 10.90
C ALA A 95 17.52 11.50 10.96
N ALA A 96 17.13 11.04 12.15
CA ALA A 96 16.18 9.95 12.32
C ALA A 96 14.80 10.29 11.71
N ARG A 97 14.33 11.52 11.92
CA ARG A 97 13.07 12.04 11.38
C ARG A 97 13.10 12.10 9.84
N PHE A 98 14.20 12.63 9.30
CA PHE A 98 14.40 12.70 7.85
C PHE A 98 14.47 11.31 7.24
N SER A 99 15.24 10.41 7.84
CA SER A 99 15.38 9.02 7.37
C SER A 99 14.05 8.27 7.37
N SER A 100 13.25 8.41 8.43
CA SER A 100 11.92 7.81 8.52
C SER A 100 11.05 8.22 7.31
N ASN A 101 10.98 9.52 7.01
CA ASN A 101 10.21 10.04 5.88
C ASN A 101 10.78 9.59 4.53
N ALA A 102 12.11 9.59 4.39
CA ALA A 102 12.78 9.15 3.17
C ALA A 102 12.48 7.67 2.85
N PHE A 103 12.53 6.78 3.83
CA PHE A 103 12.21 5.35 3.65
C PHE A 103 10.74 5.14 3.29
N VAL A 104 9.82 5.94 3.82
CA VAL A 104 8.41 5.89 3.42
C VAL A 104 8.25 6.27 1.95
N GLN A 105 8.88 7.34 1.50
CA GLN A 105 8.81 7.79 0.10
C GLN A 105 9.42 6.76 -0.87
N ILE A 106 10.56 6.17 -0.50
CA ILE A 106 11.20 5.12 -1.31
C ILE A 106 10.26 3.90 -1.42
N ARG A 107 9.66 3.48 -0.31
CA ARG A 107 8.68 2.39 -0.30
C ARG A 107 7.51 2.68 -1.24
N ASP A 108 6.92 3.88 -1.15
CA ASP A 108 5.76 4.26 -1.96
C ASP A 108 6.12 4.29 -3.45
N PHE A 109 7.29 4.81 -3.81
CA PHE A 109 7.79 4.78 -5.18
C PHE A 109 7.95 3.36 -5.72
N LEU A 110 8.51 2.44 -4.92
CA LEU A 110 8.67 1.04 -5.32
C LEU A 110 7.31 0.34 -5.48
N PHE A 111 6.37 0.62 -4.57
CA PHE A 111 5.06 -0.02 -4.56
C PHE A 111 4.17 0.46 -5.71
N VAL A 112 4.19 1.75 -6.04
CA VAL A 112 3.43 2.31 -7.18
C VAL A 112 3.79 1.61 -8.48
N ASN A 113 5.07 1.35 -8.73
CA ASN A 113 5.50 0.64 -9.94
C ASN A 113 4.97 -0.79 -10.01
N VAL A 114 4.88 -1.49 -8.88
CA VAL A 114 4.32 -2.85 -8.81
C VAL A 114 2.82 -2.82 -9.05
N ALA A 115 2.11 -1.90 -8.40
CA ALA A 115 0.67 -1.72 -8.54
C ALA A 115 0.27 -1.38 -9.99
N GLN A 116 0.98 -0.46 -10.62
CA GLN A 116 0.75 -0.06 -12.03
C GLN A 116 0.96 -1.23 -13.01
N ASN A 117 1.99 -2.06 -12.80
CA ASN A 117 2.20 -3.25 -13.62
C ASN A 117 1.08 -4.28 -13.44
N GLY A 118 0.63 -4.51 -12.20
CA GLY A 118 -0.50 -5.38 -11.92
C GLY A 118 -1.79 -4.89 -12.60
N LEU A 119 -2.08 -3.60 -12.49
CA LEU A 119 -3.24 -2.96 -13.10
C LEU A 119 -3.20 -3.04 -14.63
N LYS A 120 -2.03 -2.81 -15.24
CA LYS A 120 -1.81 -2.96 -16.69
C LYS A 120 -2.10 -4.38 -17.14
N ASN A 121 -1.55 -5.39 -16.47
CA ASN A 121 -1.75 -6.79 -16.84
C ASN A 121 -3.22 -7.20 -16.73
N LEU A 122 -3.90 -6.78 -15.67
CA LEU A 122 -5.32 -7.04 -15.50
C LEU A 122 -6.17 -6.40 -16.61
N SER A 123 -5.86 -5.14 -16.95
CA SER A 123 -6.55 -4.42 -18.03
C SER A 123 -6.34 -5.08 -19.38
N LEU A 124 -5.12 -5.56 -19.67
CA LEU A 124 -4.81 -6.28 -20.90
C LEU A 124 -5.59 -7.60 -20.98
N HIS A 125 -5.63 -8.39 -19.92
CA HIS A 125 -6.40 -9.63 -19.91
C HIS A 125 -7.90 -9.41 -20.05
N ALA A 126 -8.45 -8.39 -19.40
CA ALA A 126 -9.85 -8.02 -19.56
C ALA A 126 -10.15 -7.62 -21.01
N PHE A 127 -9.24 -6.90 -21.65
CA PHE A 127 -9.37 -6.46 -23.03
C PHE A 127 -9.25 -7.62 -24.03
N GLU A 128 -8.28 -8.52 -23.84
CA GLU A 128 -8.11 -9.75 -24.64
C GLU A 128 -9.36 -10.64 -24.54
N HIS A 129 -9.86 -10.85 -23.31
CA HIS A 129 -11.08 -11.64 -23.11
C HIS A 129 -12.28 -11.02 -23.83
N MET A 130 -12.41 -9.69 -23.81
CA MET A 130 -13.48 -8.99 -24.52
C MET A 130 -13.38 -9.18 -26.04
N HIS A 131 -12.16 -9.20 -26.60
CA HIS A 131 -11.96 -9.40 -28.05
C HIS A 131 -12.23 -10.86 -28.51
N CYS A 132 -12.13 -11.82 -27.60
CA CYS A 132 -12.47 -13.23 -27.88
C CYS A 132 -13.97 -13.50 -27.88
N LEU A 133 -14.83 -12.56 -27.48
CA LEU A 133 -16.27 -12.73 -27.44
C LEU A 133 -16.89 -12.62 -28.85
N PRO A 134 -17.94 -13.41 -29.14
CA PRO A 134 -18.56 -13.44 -30.47
C PRO A 134 -19.19 -12.08 -30.82
N LEU A 135 -19.28 -11.79 -32.12
CA LEU A 135 -19.82 -10.56 -32.68
C LEU A 135 -21.24 -10.25 -32.17
N SER A 136 -22.04 -11.28 -31.90
CA SER A 136 -23.39 -11.11 -31.33
C SER A 136 -23.40 -10.41 -29.98
N PHE A 137 -22.36 -10.60 -29.16
CA PHE A 137 -22.20 -9.91 -27.90
C PHE A 137 -21.93 -8.41 -28.11
N HIS A 138 -21.09 -8.07 -29.09
CA HIS A 138 -20.77 -6.68 -29.42
C HIS A 138 -21.94 -5.91 -30.04
N LEU A 139 -22.77 -6.61 -30.83
CA LEU A 139 -23.98 -6.00 -31.44
C LEU A 139 -25.13 -5.84 -30.45
N SER A 140 -25.21 -6.69 -29.41
CA SER A 140 -26.28 -6.64 -28.41
C SER A 140 -26.06 -5.60 -27.31
N ARG A 141 -24.84 -5.07 -27.17
CA ARG A 141 -24.49 -4.10 -26.12
C ARG A 141 -23.78 -2.88 -26.71
N GLN A 142 -24.11 -1.71 -26.16
CA GLN A 142 -23.43 -0.46 -26.54
C GLN A 142 -21.95 -0.55 -26.10
N THR A 143 -21.04 -0.39 -27.03
CA THR A 143 -19.56 -0.47 -26.80
C THR A 143 -19.10 0.46 -25.69
N GLY A 144 -19.72 1.64 -25.56
CA GLY A 144 -19.41 2.60 -24.50
C GLY A 144 -19.79 2.14 -23.07
N TYR A 145 -20.80 1.24 -22.95
CA TYR A 145 -21.15 0.66 -21.65
C TYR A 145 -20.08 -0.29 -21.14
N ILE A 146 -19.59 -1.17 -22.01
CA ILE A 146 -18.57 -2.18 -21.67
C ILE A 146 -17.28 -1.50 -21.29
N SER A 147 -16.84 -0.49 -22.03
CA SER A 147 -15.67 0.31 -21.69
C SER A 147 -15.77 0.97 -20.31
N LYS A 148 -16.94 1.54 -19.99
CA LYS A 148 -17.19 2.14 -18.66
C LYS A 148 -17.17 1.10 -17.51
N VAL A 149 -17.65 -0.11 -17.75
CA VAL A 149 -17.65 -1.17 -16.73
C VAL A 149 -16.22 -1.62 -16.43
N ILE A 150 -15.39 -1.82 -17.47
CA ILE A 150 -13.98 -2.17 -17.32
C ILE A 150 -13.23 -1.05 -16.58
N ASP A 151 -13.41 0.19 -16.99
CA ASP A 151 -12.76 1.34 -16.37
C ASP A 151 -13.15 1.54 -14.89
N ARG A 152 -14.41 1.28 -14.53
CA ARG A 152 -14.84 1.27 -13.13
C ARG A 152 -14.27 0.10 -12.34
N GLY A 153 -14.17 -1.09 -12.94
CA GLY A 153 -13.56 -2.26 -12.32
C GLY A 153 -12.09 -2.03 -12.02
N VAL A 154 -11.34 -1.51 -12.99
CA VAL A 154 -9.93 -1.15 -12.87
C VAL A 154 -9.72 -0.11 -11.77
N ARG A 155 -10.50 0.97 -11.75
CA ARG A 155 -10.45 1.98 -10.68
C ARG A 155 -10.85 1.42 -9.32
N GLY A 156 -11.80 0.50 -9.26
CA GLY A 156 -12.18 -0.14 -8.00
C GLY A 156 -11.04 -0.91 -7.36
N ILE A 157 -10.16 -1.50 -8.16
CA ILE A 157 -8.96 -2.22 -7.69
C ILE A 157 -7.84 -1.25 -7.30
N GLU A 158 -7.74 -0.10 -7.95
CA GLU A 158 -6.77 0.94 -7.61
C GLU A 158 -7.02 1.53 -6.20
N PHE A 159 -8.27 1.53 -5.74
CA PHE A 159 -8.66 2.02 -4.42
C PHE A 159 -8.56 0.98 -3.28
N LEU A 160 -8.25 -0.27 -3.56
CA LEU A 160 -8.14 -1.35 -2.58
C LEU A 160 -6.70 -1.50 -2.06
#